data_24c82c1e42626969c23576933631e982
#
_entry.id   24c82c1e42626969c23576933631e982
#
_cell.length_a   1.000
_cell.length_b   1.000
_cell.length_c   1.000
_cell.angle_alpha   90.00
_cell.angle_beta   90.00
_cell.angle_gamma   90.00
#
_symmetry.space_group_name_H-M   'P 1'
#
loop_
_entity.id
_entity.type
_entity.pdbx_description
1 polymer ?
#
loop_
_entity_poly.entity_id
_entity_poly.type
_entity_poly.pdbx_seq_one_letter_code
_entity_poly.pdbx_strand_id
1 'polypeptide(L)'
;MVPRLSKVFLAAAGLLAALVWLPPAALAAGPAELVLGQGPSTEQALLGGMTAALLEARGFKCRRETGLIKAELARQALQAGLIDLYLDSTGPAFRRLLKGRKPPGRPGDLWAALNRAEKGGGLVWPARLAADIGPALLMRREAAEKLGLRTVSDLADLVRDRAKAGKRPFRLGLATADLADPEGYPSLQSAYGLDFDEKSLLVMGPELVYQALAENRINVGLGRAADGRANAFDLLALSDDKQVFPADNPAPVLRQETLAGRPELAQILSAPAAALTSAELSRLVYEVEIKHLDPDQAARDWLRSKGLLD
;
A
#
# COMPACT_ATOMS: atom_id res chain seq x y z
N MET A 1 -52.64 -88.96 25.63
CA MET A 1 -53.82 -88.03 25.66
C MET A 1 -53.21 -86.63 25.57
N VAL A 2 -53.28 -86.07 24.40
CA VAL A 2 -52.69 -84.75 24.08
C VAL A 2 -53.81 -83.85 23.55
N PRO A 3 -54.03 -82.67 24.13
CA PRO A 3 -54.90 -81.72 23.48
C PRO A 3 -54.14 -80.74 22.59
N ARG A 4 -54.66 -80.56 21.42
CA ARG A 4 -54.28 -79.60 20.40
C ARG A 4 -54.53 -78.14 20.90
N LEU A 5 -53.53 -77.26 20.75
CA LEU A 5 -53.71 -75.84 20.89
C LEU A 5 -53.64 -75.17 19.54
N SER A 6 -54.60 -74.37 19.28
CA SER A 6 -54.96 -73.66 18.04
C SER A 6 -53.93 -72.47 17.80
N LYS A 7 -53.67 -72.33 16.50
CA LYS A 7 -52.86 -71.15 15.96
C LYS A 7 -53.73 -69.91 16.00
N VAL A 8 -53.25 -68.87 16.67
CA VAL A 8 -53.73 -67.50 16.55
C VAL A 8 -52.70 -66.76 15.74
N PHE A 9 -53.09 -66.31 14.53
CA PHE A 9 -52.30 -65.40 13.72
C PHE A 9 -52.47 -63.98 14.27
N LEU A 10 -51.38 -63.37 14.77
CA LEU A 10 -51.33 -61.94 14.96
C LEU A 10 -50.63 -61.34 13.74
N ALA A 11 -51.38 -60.56 12.96
CA ALA A 11 -50.84 -59.69 11.94
C ALA A 11 -50.20 -58.43 12.61
N ALA A 12 -48.90 -58.36 12.64
CA ALA A 12 -48.21 -57.14 13.02
C ALA A 12 -48.05 -56.23 11.79
N ALA A 13 -48.83 -55.14 11.76
CA ALA A 13 -48.71 -54.09 10.77
C ALA A 13 -47.38 -53.33 10.99
N GLY A 14 -46.44 -53.53 10.05
CA GLY A 14 -45.20 -52.78 10.03
C GLY A 14 -45.41 -51.32 9.57
N LEU A 15 -45.40 -50.39 10.49
CA LEU A 15 -45.24 -48.96 10.15
C LEU A 15 -43.76 -48.71 9.76
N LEU A 16 -43.51 -48.65 8.44
CA LEU A 16 -42.26 -48.09 7.91
C LEU A 16 -42.27 -46.56 8.15
N ALA A 17 -41.64 -46.10 9.21
CA ALA A 17 -41.29 -44.70 9.38
C ALA A 17 -40.20 -44.35 8.37
N ALA A 18 -40.59 -43.74 7.24
CA ALA A 18 -39.66 -43.10 6.32
C ALA A 18 -39.03 -41.91 7.05
N LEU A 19 -37.81 -42.09 7.59
CA LEU A 19 -37.00 -41.02 8.07
C LEU A 19 -36.64 -40.18 6.85
N VAL A 20 -37.36 -39.08 6.62
CA VAL A 20 -36.98 -38.04 5.65
C VAL A 20 -35.69 -37.42 6.20
N TRP A 21 -34.57 -37.82 5.64
CA TRP A 21 -33.27 -37.21 5.88
C TRP A 21 -33.30 -35.82 5.22
N LEU A 22 -33.80 -34.81 5.93
CA LEU A 22 -33.61 -33.42 5.59
C LEU A 22 -32.10 -33.15 5.68
N PRO A 23 -31.45 -32.76 4.59
CA PRO A 23 -30.06 -32.29 4.73
C PRO A 23 -30.05 -31.15 5.74
N PRO A 24 -29.04 -31.09 6.63
CA PRO A 24 -28.96 -29.96 7.55
C PRO A 24 -29.03 -28.69 6.70
N ALA A 25 -30.08 -27.89 6.95
CA ALA A 25 -30.15 -26.56 6.37
C ALA A 25 -28.79 -25.93 6.68
N ALA A 26 -28.00 -25.71 5.65
CA ALA A 26 -26.77 -24.90 5.79
C ALA A 26 -27.27 -23.61 6.39
N LEU A 27 -27.08 -23.42 7.71
CA LEU A 27 -27.24 -22.13 8.29
C LEU A 27 -26.38 -21.22 7.40
N ALA A 28 -27.03 -20.31 6.69
CA ALA A 28 -26.32 -19.31 5.91
C ALA A 28 -25.40 -18.64 6.91
N ALA A 29 -24.14 -19.01 6.90
CA ALA A 29 -23.13 -18.36 7.72
C ALA A 29 -23.30 -16.87 7.41
N GLY A 30 -23.57 -16.07 8.44
CA GLY A 30 -23.68 -14.63 8.27
C GLY A 30 -22.47 -14.11 7.51
N PRO A 31 -22.53 -12.91 6.95
CA PRO A 31 -21.43 -12.38 6.15
C PRO A 31 -20.10 -12.56 6.89
N ALA A 32 -19.15 -13.24 6.25
CA ALA A 32 -17.88 -13.56 6.86
C ALA A 32 -17.18 -12.25 7.30
N GLU A 33 -16.89 -12.14 8.58
CA GLU A 33 -16.14 -11.00 9.11
C GLU A 33 -14.66 -11.15 8.75
N LEU A 34 -14.06 -10.06 8.28
CA LEU A 34 -12.62 -9.92 8.04
C LEU A 34 -12.08 -8.80 8.94
N VAL A 35 -10.97 -9.07 9.61
CA VAL A 35 -10.30 -8.10 10.47
C VAL A 35 -9.13 -7.49 9.70
N LEU A 36 -9.24 -6.20 9.38
CA LEU A 36 -8.21 -5.41 8.69
C LEU A 36 -7.35 -4.68 9.71
N GLY A 37 -6.07 -5.02 9.77
CA GLY A 37 -5.07 -4.28 10.54
C GLY A 37 -4.71 -2.95 9.87
N GLN A 38 -4.72 -1.86 10.64
CA GLN A 38 -4.50 -0.50 10.14
C GLN A 38 -3.51 0.27 11.01
N GLY A 39 -2.53 0.90 10.37
CA GLY A 39 -1.63 1.85 11.00
C GLY A 39 -2.27 3.23 11.21
N PRO A 40 -1.57 4.15 11.90
CA PRO A 40 -2.13 5.43 12.35
C PRO A 40 -2.03 6.57 11.33
N SER A 41 -1.33 6.40 10.19
CA SER A 41 -1.16 7.49 9.23
C SER A 41 -2.43 7.75 8.40
N THR A 42 -2.57 8.96 7.89
CA THR A 42 -3.64 9.34 6.95
C THR A 42 -3.70 8.43 5.74
N GLU A 43 -2.53 8.09 5.20
CA GLU A 43 -2.40 7.15 4.09
C GLU A 43 -2.98 5.78 4.45
N GLN A 44 -2.62 5.24 5.63
CA GLN A 44 -3.16 3.97 6.12
C GLN A 44 -4.68 4.03 6.38
N ALA A 45 -5.18 5.17 6.83
CA ALA A 45 -6.62 5.38 7.01
C ALA A 45 -7.36 5.38 5.66
N LEU A 46 -6.85 6.07 4.65
CA LEU A 46 -7.39 6.08 3.29
C LEU A 46 -7.36 4.68 2.66
N LEU A 47 -6.22 4.00 2.69
CA LEU A 47 -6.06 2.67 2.12
C LEU A 47 -6.92 1.63 2.86
N GLY A 48 -7.03 1.75 4.18
CA GLY A 48 -7.92 0.94 5.01
C GLY A 48 -9.39 1.17 4.69
N GLY A 49 -9.78 2.43 4.52
CA GLY A 49 -11.13 2.82 4.11
C GLY A 49 -11.51 2.28 2.72
N MET A 50 -10.61 2.37 1.75
CA MET A 50 -10.78 1.79 0.41
C MET A 50 -10.96 0.27 0.49
N THR A 51 -10.09 -0.41 1.24
CA THR A 51 -10.14 -1.86 1.41
C THR A 51 -11.43 -2.30 2.07
N ALA A 52 -11.84 -1.65 3.15
CA ALA A 52 -13.09 -1.94 3.86
C ALA A 52 -14.30 -1.74 2.95
N ALA A 53 -14.37 -0.61 2.24
CA ALA A 53 -15.48 -0.30 1.33
C ALA A 53 -15.61 -1.32 0.19
N LEU A 54 -14.50 -1.76 -0.39
CA LEU A 54 -14.50 -2.79 -1.43
C LEU A 54 -14.97 -4.17 -0.92
N LEU A 55 -14.53 -4.54 0.28
CA LEU A 55 -14.96 -5.79 0.94
C LEU A 55 -16.45 -5.75 1.28
N GLU A 56 -16.93 -4.65 1.87
CA GLU A 56 -18.34 -4.44 2.24
C GLU A 56 -19.27 -4.48 1.01
N ALA A 57 -18.85 -3.89 -0.12
CA ALA A 57 -19.59 -3.92 -1.38
C ALA A 57 -19.70 -5.34 -1.97
N ARG A 58 -18.89 -6.28 -1.51
CA ARG A 58 -18.94 -7.71 -1.90
C ARG A 58 -19.56 -8.59 -0.81
N GLY A 59 -20.21 -8.00 0.20
CA GLY A 59 -20.96 -8.70 1.23
C GLY A 59 -20.12 -9.22 2.40
N PHE A 60 -18.86 -8.82 2.53
CA PHE A 60 -18.07 -9.08 3.73
C PHE A 60 -18.40 -8.06 4.82
N LYS A 61 -18.29 -8.46 6.09
CA LYS A 61 -18.17 -7.52 7.19
C LYS A 61 -16.70 -7.21 7.37
N CYS A 62 -16.33 -5.92 7.43
CA CYS A 62 -14.95 -5.52 7.65
C CYS A 62 -14.83 -4.77 8.99
N ARG A 63 -14.09 -5.36 9.93
CA ARG A 63 -13.70 -4.69 11.18
C ARG A 63 -12.27 -4.20 11.07
N ARG A 64 -12.05 -2.93 11.36
CA ARG A 64 -10.70 -2.35 11.36
C ARG A 64 -10.10 -2.39 12.76
N GLU A 65 -8.91 -3.00 12.87
CA GLU A 65 -8.11 -3.01 14.08
C GLU A 65 -7.06 -1.91 13.95
N THR A 66 -7.32 -0.78 14.63
CA THR A 66 -6.42 0.39 14.64
C THR A 66 -5.39 0.26 15.76
N GLY A 67 -4.28 0.97 15.66
CA GLY A 67 -3.23 0.93 16.70
C GLY A 67 -2.05 0.02 16.38
N LEU A 68 -2.03 -0.61 15.22
CA LEU A 68 -0.87 -1.36 14.73
C LEU A 68 0.20 -0.38 14.21
N ILE A 69 0.90 0.26 15.12
CA ILE A 69 1.82 1.38 14.84
C ILE A 69 2.99 0.98 13.94
N LYS A 70 3.39 -0.29 13.96
CA LYS A 70 4.51 -0.81 13.18
C LYS A 70 4.09 -2.00 12.32
N ALA A 71 4.60 -2.06 11.10
CA ALA A 71 4.35 -3.17 10.18
C ALA A 71 4.75 -4.54 10.77
N GLU A 72 5.75 -4.60 11.64
CA GLU A 72 6.14 -5.82 12.36
C GLU A 72 5.03 -6.33 13.29
N LEU A 73 4.34 -5.41 13.98
CA LEU A 73 3.22 -5.78 14.85
C LEU A 73 2.03 -6.26 14.04
N ALA A 74 1.71 -5.59 12.93
CA ALA A 74 0.66 -6.01 12.01
C ALA A 74 0.96 -7.40 11.42
N ARG A 75 2.21 -7.65 11.03
CA ARG A 75 2.66 -8.95 10.54
C ARG A 75 2.52 -10.05 11.61
N GLN A 76 2.95 -9.79 12.84
CA GLN A 76 2.82 -10.73 13.95
C GLN A 76 1.33 -11.02 14.25
N ALA A 77 0.48 -9.99 14.28
CA ALA A 77 -0.96 -10.14 14.46
C ALA A 77 -1.59 -10.98 13.34
N LEU A 78 -1.17 -10.78 12.08
CA LEU A 78 -1.61 -11.58 10.93
C LEU A 78 -1.19 -13.04 11.08
N GLN A 79 0.05 -13.32 11.45
CA GLN A 79 0.57 -14.68 11.66
C GLN A 79 -0.11 -15.38 12.84
N ALA A 80 -0.46 -14.63 13.89
CA ALA A 80 -1.20 -15.13 15.05
C ALA A 80 -2.71 -15.31 14.80
N GLY A 81 -3.23 -14.92 13.62
CA GLY A 81 -4.66 -14.99 13.32
C GLY A 81 -5.53 -13.94 14.01
N LEU A 82 -4.91 -12.90 14.60
CA LEU A 82 -5.63 -11.79 15.26
C LEU A 82 -6.23 -10.82 14.25
N ILE A 83 -5.64 -10.72 13.07
CA ILE A 83 -6.17 -10.00 11.90
C ILE A 83 -6.13 -10.93 10.69
N ASP A 84 -6.90 -10.62 9.64
CA ASP A 84 -6.97 -11.42 8.40
C ASP A 84 -6.14 -10.84 7.26
N LEU A 85 -5.96 -9.52 7.27
CA LEU A 85 -5.17 -8.79 6.29
C LEU A 85 -4.69 -7.45 6.88
N TYR A 86 -3.65 -6.90 6.29
CA TYR A 86 -3.20 -5.52 6.50
C TYR A 86 -2.54 -5.00 5.22
N LEU A 87 -2.30 -3.69 5.16
CA LEU A 87 -1.56 -3.07 4.07
C LEU A 87 -0.13 -2.82 4.53
N ASP A 88 0.82 -3.45 3.86
CA ASP A 88 2.25 -3.24 4.04
C ASP A 88 2.80 -2.41 2.87
N SER A 89 4.07 -2.11 2.91
CA SER A 89 4.80 -1.31 1.96
C SER A 89 5.97 -2.12 1.42
N THR A 90 6.10 -2.22 0.08
CA THR A 90 7.00 -3.18 -0.55
C THR A 90 8.47 -2.90 -0.26
N GLY A 91 8.91 -1.65 -0.23
CA GLY A 91 10.31 -1.28 0.02
C GLY A 91 10.78 -1.68 1.42
N PRO A 92 10.16 -1.18 2.51
CA PRO A 92 10.46 -1.58 3.88
C PRO A 92 10.30 -3.08 4.12
N ALA A 93 9.27 -3.72 3.55
CA ALA A 93 9.08 -5.16 3.66
C ALA A 93 10.26 -5.94 3.04
N PHE A 94 10.74 -5.50 1.88
CA PHE A 94 11.90 -6.14 1.23
C PHE A 94 13.15 -6.05 2.13
N ARG A 95 13.45 -4.88 2.67
CA ARG A 95 14.59 -4.70 3.59
C ARG A 95 14.46 -5.58 4.84
N ARG A 96 13.26 -5.71 5.37
CA ARG A 96 12.97 -6.52 6.57
C ARG A 96 13.13 -8.02 6.32
N LEU A 97 12.62 -8.52 5.19
CA LEU A 97 12.53 -9.95 4.87
C LEU A 97 13.77 -10.50 4.15
N LEU A 98 14.39 -9.67 3.32
CA LEU A 98 15.50 -10.05 2.45
C LEU A 98 16.78 -9.27 2.79
N LYS A 99 17.07 -9.18 4.08
CA LYS A 99 18.22 -8.46 4.65
C LYS A 99 19.50 -8.68 3.84
N GLY A 100 20.22 -7.59 3.54
CA GLY A 100 21.49 -7.63 2.84
C GLY A 100 21.40 -7.89 1.32
N ARG A 101 20.19 -8.05 0.77
CA ARG A 101 19.98 -8.14 -0.69
C ARG A 101 19.69 -6.76 -1.27
N LYS A 102 20.23 -6.49 -2.45
CA LYS A 102 19.89 -5.28 -3.21
C LYS A 102 18.45 -5.42 -3.73
N PRO A 103 17.59 -4.42 -3.51
CA PRO A 103 16.23 -4.43 -4.07
C PRO A 103 16.27 -4.44 -5.60
N PRO A 104 15.37 -5.18 -6.26
CA PRO A 104 15.15 -5.02 -7.69
C PRO A 104 14.63 -3.60 -8.00
N GLY A 105 15.10 -3.01 -9.10
CA GLY A 105 14.65 -1.67 -9.50
C GLY A 105 13.20 -1.63 -9.95
N ARG A 106 12.70 -2.69 -10.63
CA ARG A 106 11.31 -2.71 -11.10
C ARG A 106 10.34 -3.11 -9.99
N PRO A 107 9.22 -2.35 -9.80
CA PRO A 107 8.24 -2.65 -8.75
C PRO A 107 7.66 -4.07 -8.80
N GLY A 108 7.44 -4.60 -10.01
CA GLY A 108 6.93 -5.96 -10.20
C GLY A 108 7.91 -7.05 -9.76
N ASP A 109 9.21 -6.86 -10.00
CA ASP A 109 10.23 -7.81 -9.58
C ASP A 109 10.41 -7.81 -8.07
N LEU A 110 10.32 -6.63 -7.44
CA LEU A 110 10.36 -6.48 -5.98
C LEU A 110 9.17 -7.18 -5.32
N TRP A 111 7.94 -6.93 -5.82
CA TRP A 111 6.74 -7.60 -5.36
C TRP A 111 6.80 -9.13 -5.52
N ALA A 112 7.31 -9.61 -6.68
CA ALA A 112 7.49 -11.04 -6.91
C ALA A 112 8.54 -11.66 -5.95
N ALA A 113 9.60 -10.91 -5.60
CA ALA A 113 10.60 -11.36 -4.63
C ALA A 113 10.01 -11.48 -3.23
N LEU A 114 9.13 -10.55 -2.82
CA LEU A 114 8.39 -10.63 -1.54
C LEU A 114 7.50 -11.85 -1.49
N ASN A 115 6.69 -12.11 -2.53
CA ASN A 115 5.84 -13.30 -2.58
C ASN A 115 6.64 -14.60 -2.48
N ARG A 116 7.82 -14.67 -3.11
CA ARG A 116 8.69 -15.85 -2.98
C ARG A 116 9.24 -16.00 -1.56
N ALA A 117 9.64 -14.90 -0.93
CA ALA A 117 10.18 -14.92 0.44
C ALA A 117 9.12 -15.33 1.47
N GLU A 118 7.87 -14.92 1.27
CA GLU A 118 6.75 -15.17 2.18
C GLU A 118 6.09 -16.54 2.00
N LYS A 119 6.34 -17.21 0.87
CA LYS A 119 5.71 -18.50 0.57
C LYS A 119 5.90 -19.55 1.67
N GLY A 120 7.08 -19.59 2.30
CA GLY A 120 7.37 -20.48 3.42
C GLY A 120 6.76 -20.02 4.75
N GLY A 121 6.42 -18.74 4.87
CA GLY A 121 5.79 -18.15 6.06
C GLY A 121 4.26 -18.14 6.05
N GLY A 122 3.64 -18.74 5.03
CA GLY A 122 2.17 -18.82 4.92
C GLY A 122 1.49 -17.49 4.60
N LEU A 123 2.24 -16.49 4.16
CA LEU A 123 1.70 -15.19 3.76
C LEU A 123 1.75 -14.99 2.24
N VAL A 124 0.88 -14.13 1.73
CA VAL A 124 0.75 -13.83 0.30
C VAL A 124 0.42 -12.35 0.10
N TRP A 125 0.92 -11.79 -0.99
CA TRP A 125 0.71 -10.43 -1.45
C TRP A 125 -0.07 -10.50 -2.79
N PRO A 126 -1.41 -10.52 -2.78
CA PRO A 126 -2.21 -10.77 -3.99
C PRO A 126 -2.11 -9.67 -5.02
N ALA A 127 -1.83 -8.45 -4.59
CA ALA A 127 -1.70 -7.29 -5.46
C ALA A 127 -0.65 -6.30 -4.91
N ARG A 128 -0.28 -5.30 -5.71
CA ARG A 128 0.37 -4.07 -5.28
C ARG A 128 -0.31 -2.89 -5.94
N LEU A 129 -0.38 -1.75 -5.26
CA LEU A 129 -0.92 -0.53 -5.83
C LEU A 129 0.10 0.16 -6.74
N ALA A 130 -0.36 0.93 -7.71
CA ALA A 130 0.53 1.69 -8.60
C ALA A 130 1.19 2.89 -7.89
N ALA A 131 0.58 3.39 -6.81
CA ALA A 131 1.19 4.43 -6.00
C ALA A 131 2.57 4.00 -5.50
N ASP A 132 3.56 4.82 -5.72
CA ASP A 132 4.87 4.73 -5.08
C ASP A 132 4.91 5.79 -3.98
N ILE A 133 5.11 5.34 -2.74
CA ILE A 133 5.16 6.17 -1.54
C ILE A 133 6.60 6.37 -1.02
N GLY A 134 7.56 5.90 -1.79
CA GLY A 134 8.99 6.03 -1.52
C GLY A 134 9.51 7.45 -1.67
N PRO A 135 10.83 7.63 -1.45
CA PRO A 135 11.49 8.90 -1.66
C PRO A 135 11.40 9.37 -3.11
N ALA A 136 11.33 10.68 -3.30
CA ALA A 136 11.35 11.30 -4.62
C ALA A 136 12.01 12.68 -4.57
N LEU A 137 12.68 13.08 -5.64
CA LEU A 137 13.11 14.45 -5.83
C LEU A 137 11.95 15.28 -6.37
N LEU A 138 11.60 16.33 -5.64
CA LEU A 138 10.47 17.20 -5.91
C LEU A 138 10.95 18.58 -6.36
N MET A 139 10.23 19.16 -7.31
CA MET A 139 10.39 20.55 -7.74
C MET A 139 9.03 21.20 -7.88
N ARG A 140 8.96 22.54 -7.84
CA ARG A 140 7.75 23.21 -8.29
C ARG A 140 7.48 22.84 -9.75
N ARG A 141 6.25 22.47 -10.06
CA ARG A 141 5.84 22.05 -11.42
C ARG A 141 6.20 23.08 -12.46
N GLU A 142 5.84 24.36 -12.23
CA GLU A 142 6.15 25.46 -13.13
C GLU A 142 7.65 25.55 -13.43
N ALA A 143 8.50 25.39 -12.41
CA ALA A 143 9.95 25.47 -12.58
C ALA A 143 10.51 24.27 -13.37
N ALA A 144 10.01 23.06 -13.09
CA ALA A 144 10.42 21.86 -13.81
C ALA A 144 10.02 21.93 -15.29
N GLU A 145 8.79 22.33 -15.58
CA GLU A 145 8.26 22.48 -16.95
C GLU A 145 9.02 23.56 -17.73
N LYS A 146 9.25 24.72 -17.11
CA LYS A 146 10.04 25.83 -17.74
C LYS A 146 11.46 25.41 -18.08
N LEU A 147 12.06 24.52 -17.30
CA LEU A 147 13.42 24.03 -17.49
C LEU A 147 13.47 22.73 -18.32
N GLY A 148 12.30 22.17 -18.69
CA GLY A 148 12.19 20.92 -19.46
C GLY A 148 12.61 19.68 -18.67
N LEU A 149 12.59 19.72 -17.32
CA LEU A 149 13.03 18.64 -16.44
C LEU A 149 11.89 17.63 -16.22
N ARG A 150 12.17 16.36 -16.45
CA ARG A 150 11.23 15.25 -16.21
C ARG A 150 11.84 14.15 -15.39
N THR A 151 13.15 13.96 -15.48
CA THR A 151 13.89 12.88 -14.84
C THR A 151 14.95 13.42 -13.88
N VAL A 152 15.44 12.56 -13.01
CA VAL A 152 16.58 12.88 -12.13
C VAL A 152 17.86 13.06 -12.97
N SER A 153 18.01 12.35 -14.10
CA SER A 153 19.10 12.56 -15.05
C SER A 153 19.08 13.96 -15.64
N ASP A 154 17.90 14.47 -16.08
CA ASP A 154 17.78 15.85 -16.59
C ASP A 154 18.24 16.88 -15.56
N LEU A 155 17.86 16.68 -14.29
CA LEU A 155 18.28 17.55 -13.20
C LEU A 155 19.79 17.48 -12.98
N ALA A 156 20.37 16.28 -12.98
CA ALA A 156 21.81 16.11 -12.77
C ALA A 156 22.63 16.79 -13.89
N ASP A 157 22.17 16.67 -15.13
CA ASP A 157 22.81 17.34 -16.27
C ASP A 157 22.72 18.86 -16.12
N LEU A 158 21.55 19.38 -15.76
CA LEU A 158 21.37 20.81 -15.55
C LEU A 158 22.25 21.36 -14.40
N VAL A 159 22.33 20.65 -13.27
CA VAL A 159 23.17 21.04 -12.11
C VAL A 159 24.64 21.09 -12.54
N ARG A 160 25.12 20.09 -13.25
CA ARG A 160 26.49 20.00 -13.76
C ARG A 160 26.81 21.11 -14.76
N ASP A 161 25.90 21.39 -15.70
CA ASP A 161 26.13 22.43 -16.74
C ASP A 161 26.09 23.85 -16.12
N ARG A 162 25.25 24.06 -15.11
CA ARG A 162 25.25 25.33 -14.36
C ARG A 162 26.57 25.54 -13.61
N ALA A 163 27.09 24.49 -12.98
CA ALA A 163 28.38 24.56 -12.28
C ALA A 163 29.53 24.92 -13.24
N LYS A 164 29.59 24.25 -14.41
CA LYS A 164 30.60 24.56 -15.45
C LYS A 164 30.48 25.99 -15.98
N ALA A 165 29.27 26.52 -16.09
CA ALA A 165 29.03 27.88 -16.56
C ALA A 165 29.18 28.96 -15.46
N GLY A 166 29.60 28.58 -14.24
CA GLY A 166 29.74 29.53 -13.11
C GLY A 166 28.41 30.17 -12.69
N LYS A 167 27.29 29.58 -13.05
CA LYS A 167 25.96 30.09 -12.68
C LYS A 167 25.63 29.73 -11.23
N ARG A 168 24.75 30.56 -10.61
CA ARG A 168 24.28 30.30 -9.25
C ARG A 168 23.79 28.85 -9.12
N PRO A 169 24.30 28.06 -8.16
CA PRO A 169 23.93 26.67 -7.99
C PRO A 169 22.45 26.53 -7.58
N PHE A 170 21.84 25.39 -7.90
CA PHE A 170 20.58 25.00 -7.31
C PHE A 170 20.78 24.66 -5.84
N ARG A 171 19.72 24.87 -5.06
CA ARG A 171 19.69 24.48 -3.64
C ARG A 171 18.81 23.25 -3.48
N LEU A 172 19.35 22.22 -2.81
CA LEU A 172 18.64 21.01 -2.43
C LEU A 172 18.28 21.09 -0.96
N GLY A 173 16.99 20.88 -0.66
CA GLY A 173 16.51 20.68 0.71
C GLY A 173 16.25 19.21 0.99
N LEU A 174 16.66 18.73 2.17
CA LEU A 174 16.44 17.34 2.60
C LEU A 174 16.46 17.21 4.11
N ALA A 175 15.94 16.09 4.63
CA ALA A 175 16.01 15.80 6.05
C ALA A 175 17.37 15.22 6.46
N THR A 176 17.72 15.36 7.75
CA THR A 176 18.93 14.75 8.31
C THR A 176 18.98 13.24 8.07
N ALA A 177 17.84 12.56 8.18
CA ALA A 177 17.75 11.13 7.94
C ALA A 177 18.13 10.76 6.49
N ASP A 178 17.67 11.55 5.50
CA ASP A 178 17.97 11.31 4.08
C ASP A 178 19.45 11.56 3.74
N LEU A 179 20.11 12.47 4.49
CA LEU A 179 21.54 12.72 4.35
C LEU A 179 22.38 11.59 4.92
N ALA A 180 21.94 11.00 6.05
CA ALA A 180 22.67 9.96 6.76
C ALA A 180 22.41 8.54 6.21
N ASP A 181 21.27 8.32 5.54
CA ASP A 181 20.90 7.03 4.96
C ASP A 181 21.70 6.77 3.68
N PRO A 182 22.49 5.69 3.60
CA PRO A 182 23.18 5.31 2.36
C PRO A 182 22.24 5.13 1.15
N GLU A 183 20.98 4.76 1.38
CA GLU A 183 19.94 4.66 0.34
C GLU A 183 19.24 6.00 0.06
N GLY A 184 19.58 7.06 0.78
CA GLY A 184 19.06 8.42 0.61
C GLY A 184 19.88 9.24 -0.40
N TYR A 185 20.28 10.46 0.01
CA TYR A 185 21.05 11.37 -0.84
C TYR A 185 22.41 10.80 -1.33
N PRO A 186 23.19 10.04 -0.53
CA PRO A 186 24.43 9.44 -1.03
C PRO A 186 24.23 8.51 -2.24
N SER A 187 23.09 7.82 -2.31
CA SER A 187 22.76 6.97 -3.46
C SER A 187 22.51 7.80 -4.74
N LEU A 188 21.87 8.97 -4.61
CA LEU A 188 21.67 9.91 -5.72
C LEU A 188 22.99 10.49 -6.20
N GLN A 189 23.89 10.87 -5.29
CA GLN A 189 25.23 11.34 -5.65
C GLN A 189 25.97 10.28 -6.46
N SER A 190 26.02 9.05 -5.95
CA SER A 190 26.72 7.95 -6.60
C SER A 190 26.18 7.61 -7.98
N ALA A 191 24.86 7.53 -8.14
CA ALA A 191 24.24 7.03 -9.36
C ALA A 191 24.10 8.11 -10.43
N TYR A 192 23.76 9.34 -10.04
CA TYR A 192 23.46 10.44 -10.97
C TYR A 192 24.62 11.46 -11.08
N GLY A 193 25.61 11.38 -10.20
CA GLY A 193 26.58 12.45 -10.06
C GLY A 193 25.94 13.76 -9.60
N LEU A 194 24.88 13.64 -8.80
CA LEU A 194 24.08 14.77 -8.32
C LEU A 194 24.77 15.34 -7.08
N ASP A 195 25.77 16.16 -7.33
CA ASP A 195 26.64 16.71 -6.29
C ASP A 195 26.29 18.17 -6.02
N PHE A 196 25.86 18.45 -4.80
CA PHE A 196 25.58 19.79 -4.31
C PHE A 196 26.68 20.20 -3.30
N ASP A 197 27.24 21.37 -3.48
CA ASP A 197 28.17 21.92 -2.51
C ASP A 197 27.48 22.16 -1.15
N GLU A 198 28.29 22.26 -0.08
CA GLU A 198 27.77 22.39 1.29
C GLU A 198 26.84 23.61 1.46
N LYS A 199 27.09 24.71 0.71
CA LYS A 199 26.29 25.94 0.78
C LYS A 199 24.95 25.79 0.05
N SER A 200 24.83 24.82 -0.84
CA SER A 200 23.66 24.52 -1.65
C SER A 200 22.81 23.38 -1.07
N LEU A 201 23.35 22.69 -0.06
CA LEU A 201 22.67 21.60 0.64
C LEU A 201 22.05 22.14 1.93
N LEU A 202 20.72 22.19 2.00
CA LEU A 202 19.99 22.72 3.15
C LEU A 202 19.29 21.59 3.91
N VAL A 203 19.81 21.29 5.10
CA VAL A 203 19.22 20.29 6.00
C VAL A 203 18.11 20.93 6.82
N MET A 204 16.93 20.31 6.84
CA MET A 204 15.73 20.82 7.52
C MET A 204 14.79 19.68 7.94
N GLY A 205 13.73 20.00 8.69
CA GLY A 205 12.67 19.02 8.97
C GLY A 205 12.01 18.54 7.68
N PRO A 206 11.60 17.26 7.57
CA PRO A 206 11.05 16.71 6.33
C PRO A 206 9.79 17.46 5.86
N GLU A 207 8.96 17.96 6.76
CA GLU A 207 7.77 18.77 6.45
C GLU A 207 8.13 20.17 5.92
N LEU A 208 9.26 20.73 6.32
CA LEU A 208 9.72 22.05 5.88
C LEU A 208 10.27 22.06 4.45
N VAL A 209 10.66 20.91 3.92
CA VAL A 209 11.13 20.76 2.53
C VAL A 209 10.06 21.22 1.54
N TYR A 210 8.82 20.82 1.76
CA TYR A 210 7.70 21.17 0.87
C TYR A 210 7.40 22.67 0.90
N GLN A 211 7.39 23.27 2.08
CA GLN A 211 7.18 24.70 2.24
C GLN A 211 8.35 25.50 1.63
N ALA A 212 9.58 25.07 1.84
CA ALA A 212 10.76 25.72 1.26
C ALA A 212 10.76 25.67 -0.28
N LEU A 213 10.21 24.60 -0.90
CA LEU A 213 9.95 24.52 -2.34
C LEU A 213 8.90 25.55 -2.78
N ALA A 214 7.76 25.58 -2.10
CA ALA A 214 6.66 26.50 -2.40
C ALA A 214 7.13 27.98 -2.33
N GLU A 215 7.90 28.32 -1.29
CA GLU A 215 8.43 29.65 -1.07
C GLU A 215 9.69 29.99 -1.91
N ASN A 216 10.09 29.08 -2.82
CA ASN A 216 11.28 29.27 -3.66
C ASN A 216 12.62 29.46 -2.85
N ARG A 217 12.66 28.99 -1.62
CA ARG A 217 13.89 29.00 -0.81
C ARG A 217 14.87 27.92 -1.26
N ILE A 218 14.35 26.82 -1.80
CA ILE A 218 15.11 25.75 -2.45
C ILE A 218 14.55 25.48 -3.85
N ASN A 219 15.35 24.87 -4.70
CA ASN A 219 14.97 24.56 -6.08
C ASN A 219 14.49 23.11 -6.20
N VAL A 220 15.09 22.22 -5.43
CA VAL A 220 14.84 20.78 -5.40
C VAL A 220 14.68 20.36 -3.94
N GLY A 221 13.81 19.40 -3.66
CA GLY A 221 13.62 18.82 -2.34
C GLY A 221 13.59 17.30 -2.40
N LEU A 222 14.25 16.63 -1.47
CA LEU A 222 14.06 15.21 -1.27
C LEU A 222 12.89 15.02 -0.30
N GLY A 223 11.82 14.40 -0.81
CA GLY A 223 10.57 14.18 -0.10
C GLY A 223 9.86 12.93 -0.62
N ARG A 224 8.54 12.92 -0.63
CA ARG A 224 7.69 11.82 -1.12
C ARG A 224 6.63 12.34 -2.09
N ALA A 225 6.46 11.68 -3.23
CA ALA A 225 5.48 12.09 -4.23
C ALA A 225 4.02 11.92 -3.78
N ALA A 226 3.76 10.95 -2.91
CA ALA A 226 2.43 10.66 -2.38
C ALA A 226 2.05 11.52 -1.15
N ASP A 227 2.93 12.42 -0.69
CA ASP A 227 2.63 13.35 0.40
C ASP A 227 1.59 14.39 -0.04
N GLY A 228 0.59 14.69 0.80
CA GLY A 228 -0.47 15.65 0.48
C GLY A 228 0.06 17.06 0.20
N ARG A 229 1.19 17.45 0.81
CA ARG A 229 1.85 18.73 0.58
C ARG A 229 2.43 18.85 -0.83
N ALA A 230 2.79 17.72 -1.47
CA ALA A 230 3.21 17.73 -2.87
C ALA A 230 2.06 18.22 -3.77
N ASN A 231 0.84 17.77 -3.50
CA ASN A 231 -0.36 18.26 -4.20
C ASN A 231 -0.70 19.69 -3.78
N ALA A 232 -0.66 20.02 -2.48
CA ALA A 232 -1.01 21.36 -1.96
C ALA A 232 -0.18 22.47 -2.58
N PHE A 233 1.09 22.22 -2.86
CA PHE A 233 2.05 23.20 -3.38
C PHE A 233 2.39 23.00 -4.86
N ASP A 234 1.60 22.21 -5.57
CA ASP A 234 1.81 21.91 -7.00
C ASP A 234 3.26 21.49 -7.31
N LEU A 235 3.75 20.52 -6.55
CA LEU A 235 5.08 19.97 -6.76
C LEU A 235 5.04 18.80 -7.73
N LEU A 236 6.07 18.70 -8.57
CA LEU A 236 6.31 17.61 -9.49
C LEU A 236 7.42 16.72 -8.94
N ALA A 237 7.16 15.42 -8.85
CA ALA A 237 8.19 14.42 -8.62
C ALA A 237 8.92 14.11 -9.94
N LEU A 238 10.24 14.26 -9.94
CA LEU A 238 11.08 13.82 -11.06
C LEU A 238 11.13 12.30 -11.10
N SER A 239 11.05 11.73 -12.31
CA SER A 239 11.18 10.29 -12.49
C SER A 239 12.59 9.82 -12.17
N ASP A 240 12.73 8.84 -11.28
CA ASP A 240 14.00 8.16 -10.99
C ASP A 240 14.32 7.15 -12.09
N ASP A 241 14.86 7.65 -13.21
CA ASP A 241 15.10 6.89 -14.43
C ASP A 241 16.20 5.82 -14.29
N LYS A 242 17.06 5.94 -13.28
CA LYS A 242 18.06 4.90 -12.92
C LYS A 242 17.59 3.96 -11.82
N GLN A 243 16.39 4.16 -11.27
CA GLN A 243 15.79 3.34 -10.23
C GLN A 243 16.71 3.20 -9.00
N VAL A 244 17.21 4.32 -8.52
CA VAL A 244 18.10 4.41 -7.36
C VAL A 244 17.34 4.13 -6.07
N PHE A 245 16.14 4.71 -5.97
CA PHE A 245 15.25 4.40 -4.87
C PHE A 245 14.50 3.10 -5.14
N PRO A 246 14.51 2.16 -4.17
CA PRO A 246 13.65 0.99 -4.27
C PRO A 246 12.19 1.42 -4.37
N ALA A 247 11.45 0.80 -5.28
CA ALA A 247 10.01 1.02 -5.36
C ALA A 247 9.33 0.70 -4.02
N ASP A 248 8.45 1.57 -3.58
CA ASP A 248 7.73 1.43 -2.33
C ASP A 248 6.22 1.56 -2.56
N ASN A 249 5.60 0.43 -2.91
CA ASN A 249 4.20 0.36 -3.26
C ASN A 249 3.38 -0.21 -2.10
N PRO A 250 2.29 0.43 -1.66
CA PRO A 250 1.34 -0.19 -0.75
C PRO A 250 0.75 -1.46 -1.36
N ALA A 251 0.62 -2.49 -0.54
CA ALA A 251 0.13 -3.79 -0.98
C ALA A 251 -0.61 -4.53 0.14
N PRO A 252 -1.74 -5.18 -0.14
CA PRO A 252 -2.40 -6.03 0.83
C PRO A 252 -1.58 -7.30 1.09
N VAL A 253 -1.54 -7.72 2.35
CA VAL A 253 -0.91 -8.96 2.82
C VAL A 253 -1.93 -9.77 3.59
N LEU A 254 -2.05 -11.06 3.25
CA LEU A 254 -3.00 -12.01 3.85
C LEU A 254 -2.29 -13.32 4.21
N ARG A 255 -2.96 -14.13 5.05
CA ARG A 255 -2.58 -15.56 5.15
C ARG A 255 -2.98 -16.30 3.87
N GLN A 256 -2.15 -17.25 3.44
CA GLN A 256 -2.46 -18.12 2.28
C GLN A 256 -3.76 -18.91 2.49
N GLU A 257 -4.03 -19.37 3.72
CA GLU A 257 -5.27 -20.08 4.07
C GLU A 257 -6.50 -19.19 3.92
N THR A 258 -6.42 -17.91 4.32
CA THR A 258 -7.50 -16.94 4.16
C THR A 258 -7.84 -16.75 2.67
N LEU A 259 -6.80 -16.60 1.82
CA LEU A 259 -7.00 -16.46 0.38
C LEU A 259 -7.49 -17.77 -0.27
N ALA A 260 -6.99 -18.93 0.15
CA ALA A 260 -7.44 -20.23 -0.35
C ALA A 260 -8.92 -20.50 -0.04
N GLY A 261 -9.38 -20.10 1.14
CA GLY A 261 -10.80 -20.21 1.53
C GLY A 261 -11.72 -19.16 0.89
N ARG A 262 -11.15 -18.06 0.37
CA ARG A 262 -11.89 -16.93 -0.23
C ARG A 262 -11.10 -16.35 -1.40
N PRO A 263 -11.00 -17.07 -2.53
CA PRO A 263 -10.17 -16.69 -3.68
C PRO A 263 -10.60 -15.36 -4.32
N GLU A 264 -11.86 -14.96 -4.17
CA GLU A 264 -12.41 -13.68 -4.62
C GLU A 264 -11.70 -12.47 -4.00
N LEU A 265 -11.06 -12.62 -2.82
CA LEU A 265 -10.30 -11.55 -2.18
C LEU A 265 -9.16 -11.03 -3.07
N ALA A 266 -8.56 -11.89 -3.88
CA ALA A 266 -7.50 -11.44 -4.80
C ALA A 266 -8.02 -10.38 -5.78
N GLN A 267 -9.18 -10.62 -6.38
CA GLN A 267 -9.81 -9.68 -7.31
C GLN A 267 -10.26 -8.40 -6.61
N ILE A 268 -10.91 -8.53 -5.45
CA ILE A 268 -11.40 -7.37 -4.66
C ILE A 268 -10.23 -6.45 -4.29
N LEU A 269 -9.16 -7.02 -3.74
CA LEU A 269 -7.99 -6.27 -3.26
C LEU A 269 -7.12 -5.71 -4.39
N SER A 270 -7.19 -6.29 -5.59
CA SER A 270 -6.49 -5.77 -6.76
C SER A 270 -7.27 -4.69 -7.53
N ALA A 271 -8.56 -4.50 -7.23
CA ALA A 271 -9.41 -3.58 -7.96
C ALA A 271 -8.86 -2.13 -8.06
N PRO A 272 -8.33 -1.50 -6.99
CA PRO A 272 -7.77 -0.16 -7.06
C PRO A 272 -6.33 -0.11 -7.61
N ALA A 273 -5.71 -1.26 -7.88
CA ALA A 273 -4.26 -1.38 -8.06
C ALA A 273 -3.68 -0.46 -9.14
N ALA A 274 -4.30 -0.41 -10.33
CA ALA A 274 -3.80 0.41 -11.42
C ALA A 274 -4.24 1.89 -11.33
N ALA A 275 -5.39 2.15 -10.73
CA ALA A 275 -5.98 3.49 -10.68
C ALA A 275 -5.37 4.37 -9.58
N LEU A 276 -4.93 3.78 -8.46
CA LEU A 276 -4.35 4.54 -7.36
C LEU A 276 -2.87 4.82 -7.63
N THR A 277 -2.60 5.89 -8.35
CA THR A 277 -1.25 6.42 -8.60
C THR A 277 -0.75 7.27 -7.42
N SER A 278 0.56 7.61 -7.40
CA SER A 278 1.12 8.51 -6.37
C SER A 278 0.43 9.88 -6.37
N ALA A 279 0.09 10.41 -7.54
CA ALA A 279 -0.62 11.69 -7.66
C ALA A 279 -2.05 11.62 -7.09
N GLU A 280 -2.77 10.52 -7.36
CA GLU A 280 -4.12 10.30 -6.79
C GLU A 280 -4.04 10.16 -5.26
N LEU A 281 -3.08 9.39 -4.75
CA LEU A 281 -2.91 9.24 -3.31
C LEU A 281 -2.53 10.56 -2.65
N SER A 282 -1.59 11.32 -3.22
CA SER A 282 -1.23 12.66 -2.72
C SER A 282 -2.44 13.59 -2.68
N ARG A 283 -3.30 13.58 -3.71
CA ARG A 283 -4.53 14.36 -3.74
C ARG A 283 -5.49 13.96 -2.60
N LEU A 284 -5.67 12.67 -2.37
CA LEU A 284 -6.52 12.17 -1.30
C LEU A 284 -5.97 12.51 0.09
N VAL A 285 -4.67 12.36 0.28
CA VAL A 285 -4.00 12.78 1.54
C VAL A 285 -4.19 14.28 1.77
N TYR A 286 -4.06 15.11 0.74
CA TYR A 286 -4.34 16.53 0.81
C TYR A 286 -5.80 16.84 1.20
N GLU A 287 -6.77 16.11 0.64
CA GLU A 287 -8.19 16.30 0.98
C GLU A 287 -8.47 15.98 2.45
N VAL A 288 -7.81 14.98 3.00
CA VAL A 288 -7.96 14.62 4.42
C VAL A 288 -7.20 15.57 5.33
N GLU A 289 -5.91 15.81 5.09
CA GLU A 289 -5.05 16.55 6.01
C GLU A 289 -5.28 18.07 5.97
N ILE A 290 -5.57 18.62 4.80
CA ILE A 290 -5.69 20.06 4.60
C ILE A 290 -7.14 20.52 4.48
N LYS A 291 -7.99 19.74 3.79
CA LYS A 291 -9.42 20.07 3.68
C LYS A 291 -10.28 19.43 4.77
N HIS A 292 -9.67 18.63 5.65
CA HIS A 292 -10.33 17.94 6.78
C HIS A 292 -11.48 17.03 6.36
N LEU A 293 -11.40 16.44 5.16
CA LEU A 293 -12.37 15.44 4.73
C LEU A 293 -12.14 14.14 5.52
N ASP A 294 -13.25 13.48 5.88
CA ASP A 294 -13.17 12.17 6.53
C ASP A 294 -12.46 11.15 5.60
N PRO A 295 -11.47 10.38 6.08
CA PRO A 295 -10.72 9.44 5.25
C PRO A 295 -11.58 8.37 4.58
N ASP A 296 -12.62 7.88 5.27
CA ASP A 296 -13.53 6.87 4.71
C ASP A 296 -14.43 7.46 3.62
N GLN A 297 -14.87 8.70 3.82
CA GLN A 297 -15.62 9.43 2.81
C GLN A 297 -14.75 9.69 1.57
N ALA A 298 -13.52 10.18 1.74
CA ALA A 298 -12.58 10.40 0.65
C ALA A 298 -12.29 9.10 -0.13
N ALA A 299 -12.11 7.99 0.58
CA ALA A 299 -11.89 6.67 0.00
C ALA A 299 -13.10 6.20 -0.84
N ARG A 300 -14.32 6.30 -0.29
CA ARG A 300 -15.55 5.90 -1.00
C ARG A 300 -15.81 6.76 -2.23
N ASP A 301 -15.65 8.07 -2.12
CA ASP A 301 -15.86 9.00 -3.25
C ASP A 301 -14.86 8.76 -4.38
N TRP A 302 -13.60 8.51 -4.01
CA TRP A 302 -12.60 8.14 -5.00
C TRP A 302 -12.94 6.81 -5.68
N LEU A 303 -13.31 5.78 -4.95
CA LEU A 303 -13.70 4.48 -5.51
C LEU A 303 -14.90 4.61 -6.47
N ARG A 304 -15.91 5.41 -6.11
CA ARG A 304 -17.06 5.72 -7.00
C ARG A 304 -16.59 6.44 -8.26
N SER A 305 -15.72 7.44 -8.12
CA SER A 305 -15.18 8.19 -9.27
C SER A 305 -14.43 7.31 -10.27
N LYS A 306 -13.92 6.16 -9.82
CA LYS A 306 -13.23 5.15 -10.66
C LYS A 306 -14.15 4.00 -11.11
N GLY A 307 -15.44 4.02 -10.75
CA GLY A 307 -16.38 2.95 -11.07
C GLY A 307 -16.09 1.63 -10.34
N LEU A 308 -15.43 1.70 -9.18
CA LEU A 308 -15.09 0.54 -8.35
C LEU A 308 -16.13 0.27 -7.25
N LEU A 309 -16.98 1.24 -6.97
CA LEU A 309 -18.20 1.17 -6.15
C LEU A 309 -19.36 1.81 -6.89
N ASP A 310 -20.59 1.37 -6.54
CA ASP A 310 -21.85 1.97 -6.98
C ASP A 310 -22.15 3.30 -6.25
#